data_406de1897b4e0ae5661109d7ad8366d2
#
_entry.id   406de1897b4e0ae5661109d7ad8366d2
#
_cell.length_a   1.000
_cell.length_b   1.000
_cell.length_c   1.000
_cell.angle_alpha   90.00
_cell.angle_beta   90.00
_cell.angle_gamma   90.00
#
_symmetry.space_group_name_H-M   'P 1'
#
loop_
_entity.id
_entity.type
_entity.pdbx_description
1 polymer ?
#
loop_
_entity_poly.entity_id
_entity_poly.type
_entity_poly.pdbx_seq_one_letter_code
_entity_poly.pdbx_strand_id
1 'polypeptide(L)'
;MTRFVVGEDRNQSTLFPELLDDYVGDDNPVRAIDFFVDELDLGELGFGGVQPHATGRPAYHPATLLKIYLYGYLNRVQSSRRIERECQRNIELIWLTGRLAPDFKTIADFRKDNGAAIRKVCREFVVVCRRIDLFSDASVAIDGSKFKAVNTRDRNFTQAKMQRRLEQIDESISRYLVQLDSADRQWPTVPEARITRLNEKIATLRQEIQRLNALNTQMMQTEDKQISLTDPDARSMATSGRGSGIVGYNVQSAVDTKHHLIVSHEVTNVGSDRGQLSTMAEQARSALDAGTIEVVADRGYYAGEEILACEEAGMTVYLPKPMTSGAKAEGRFGKQDFVYVAEDDVYLCPAGERLTYRYTNEEDGKTLRRYWTTACSACALKDQCTTGKQRRISRWEHEAVLETVQARLDLNPDKMRVRRQTVEHPFGTIKSWMGSTHFQMKTLTRLATAKLSMHSGHRRRSCSWVSARRVYWFVATRRANAFASRASSALFAESLKWFSTCHLHHPS
;
A
#
# COMPACT_ATOMS: atom_id res chain seq x y z
N MET A 1 22.65 49.12 28.27
CA MET A 1 21.78 48.69 27.14
C MET A 1 21.89 47.16 27.06
N THR A 2 20.82 46.45 27.31
CA THR A 2 20.74 45.01 27.16
C THR A 2 20.87 44.66 25.67
N ARG A 3 21.83 43.79 25.31
CA ARG A 3 22.03 43.32 23.91
C ARG A 3 21.08 42.24 23.47
N PHE A 4 20.05 41.96 24.24
CA PHE A 4 19.06 40.96 23.93
C PHE A 4 17.80 41.59 23.35
N VAL A 5 17.18 40.92 22.36
CA VAL A 5 15.86 41.29 21.86
C VAL A 5 14.86 40.97 22.96
N VAL A 6 14.06 41.93 23.36
CA VAL A 6 13.06 41.81 24.43
C VAL A 6 11.70 41.56 23.77
N GLY A 7 10.97 40.52 24.22
CA GLY A 7 9.60 40.25 23.76
C GLY A 7 8.60 41.23 24.38
N GLU A 8 7.38 41.24 23.88
CA GLU A 8 6.30 42.04 24.40
C GLU A 8 5.85 41.59 25.80
N ASP A 9 5.39 42.52 26.60
CA ASP A 9 4.82 42.21 27.91
C ASP A 9 3.50 41.45 27.73
N ARG A 10 3.32 40.34 28.44
CA ARG A 10 2.11 39.49 28.36
C ARG A 10 0.84 40.20 28.81
N ASN A 11 0.96 41.27 29.59
CA ASN A 11 -0.15 42.08 30.09
C ASN A 11 -0.39 43.33 29.27
N GLN A 12 0.40 43.55 28.22
CA GLN A 12 0.23 44.70 27.34
C GLN A 12 -1.03 44.51 26.48
N SER A 13 -1.96 45.41 26.55
CA SER A 13 -3.11 45.48 25.66
C SER A 13 -2.70 46.10 24.33
N THR A 14 -3.08 45.46 23.21
CA THR A 14 -2.90 46.06 21.89
C THR A 14 -3.94 47.15 21.63
N LEU A 15 -3.53 48.22 20.99
CA LEU A 15 -4.43 49.33 20.67
C LEU A 15 -5.47 48.97 19.59
N PHE A 16 -5.08 48.06 18.68
CA PHE A 16 -5.93 47.53 17.64
C PHE A 16 -6.15 46.03 17.86
N PRO A 17 -7.39 45.51 17.66
CA PRO A 17 -7.64 44.07 17.78
C PRO A 17 -6.88 43.34 16.67
N GLU A 18 -6.09 42.34 17.04
CA GLU A 18 -5.42 41.44 16.12
C GLU A 18 -6.41 40.46 15.51
N LEU A 19 -6.30 40.23 14.21
CA LEU A 19 -7.07 39.21 13.50
C LEU A 19 -6.35 37.88 13.60
N LEU A 20 -7.12 36.80 13.67
CA LEU A 20 -6.54 35.45 13.65
C LEU A 20 -5.73 35.20 12.38
N ASP A 21 -6.07 35.87 11.31
CA ASP A 21 -5.41 35.78 10.01
C ASP A 21 -3.99 36.39 10.01
N ASP A 22 -3.71 37.33 10.91
CA ASP A 22 -2.40 37.99 11.05
C ASP A 22 -1.32 37.01 11.58
N TYR A 23 -1.74 35.94 12.28
CA TYR A 23 -0.84 34.95 12.86
C TYR A 23 -0.42 33.86 11.88
N VAL A 24 -1.01 33.78 10.69
CA VAL A 24 -0.74 32.75 9.68
C VAL A 24 -0.32 33.42 8.38
N GLY A 25 0.97 33.32 8.04
CA GLY A 25 1.51 33.90 6.81
C GLY A 25 0.80 33.41 5.55
N ASP A 26 0.82 34.24 4.50
CA ASP A 26 0.15 33.94 3.23
C ASP A 26 0.68 32.69 2.52
N ASP A 27 1.95 32.34 2.76
CA ASP A 27 2.62 31.16 2.22
C ASP A 27 2.49 29.92 3.11
N ASN A 28 1.76 29.98 4.23
CA ASN A 28 1.61 28.87 5.15
C ASN A 28 0.78 27.75 4.53
N PRO A 29 1.27 26.48 4.52
CA PRO A 29 0.56 25.34 3.96
C PRO A 29 -0.84 25.08 4.54
N VAL A 30 -1.15 25.57 5.74
CA VAL A 30 -2.47 25.43 6.35
C VAL A 30 -3.56 26.11 5.53
N ARG A 31 -3.23 27.22 4.84
CA ARG A 31 -4.17 27.92 3.95
C ARG A 31 -4.57 27.05 2.75
N ALA A 32 -3.66 26.20 2.24
CA ALA A 32 -3.99 25.26 1.18
C ALA A 32 -4.97 24.16 1.65
N ILE A 33 -4.86 23.73 2.91
CA ILE A 33 -5.83 22.78 3.50
C ILE A 33 -7.20 23.44 3.59
N ASP A 34 -7.26 24.65 4.10
CA ASP A 34 -8.49 25.42 4.26
C ASP A 34 -9.23 25.54 2.94
N PHE A 35 -8.55 26.10 1.94
CA PHE A 35 -9.10 26.28 0.61
C PHE A 35 -9.52 24.95 -0.04
N PHE A 36 -8.68 23.92 0.01
CA PHE A 36 -9.00 22.63 -0.60
C PHE A 36 -10.29 22.04 -0.05
N VAL A 37 -10.48 22.11 1.27
CA VAL A 37 -11.69 21.56 1.90
C VAL A 37 -12.92 22.41 1.61
N ASP A 38 -12.77 23.73 1.52
CA ASP A 38 -13.89 24.64 1.24
C ASP A 38 -14.39 24.53 -0.21
N GLU A 39 -13.54 24.09 -1.15
CA GLU A 39 -13.90 23.81 -2.55
C GLU A 39 -14.60 22.44 -2.75
N LEU A 40 -14.66 21.59 -1.71
CA LEU A 40 -15.28 20.27 -1.80
C LEU A 40 -16.80 20.37 -1.54
N ASP A 41 -17.61 19.73 -2.39
CA ASP A 41 -19.00 19.42 -2.05
C ASP A 41 -19.05 18.20 -1.13
N LEU A 42 -19.08 18.46 0.18
CA LEU A 42 -19.08 17.41 1.18
C LEU A 42 -20.37 16.57 1.16
N GLY A 43 -21.48 17.13 0.68
CA GLY A 43 -22.75 16.41 0.52
C GLY A 43 -22.67 15.36 -0.58
N GLU A 44 -22.21 15.74 -1.77
CA GLU A 44 -21.99 14.82 -2.91
C GLU A 44 -20.93 13.77 -2.61
N LEU A 45 -19.93 14.14 -1.83
CA LEU A 45 -18.93 13.20 -1.34
C LEU A 45 -19.50 12.19 -0.32
N GLY A 46 -20.67 12.49 0.25
CA GLY A 46 -21.39 11.60 1.17
C GLY A 46 -20.96 11.71 2.63
N PHE A 47 -20.49 12.91 3.05
CA PHE A 47 -20.28 13.16 4.48
C PHE A 47 -21.61 13.33 5.20
N GLY A 48 -21.73 12.69 6.38
CA GLY A 48 -22.84 12.94 7.29
C GLY A 48 -22.71 14.29 7.99
N GLY A 49 -23.86 14.92 8.32
CA GLY A 49 -23.90 16.16 9.12
C GLY A 49 -23.53 17.44 8.38
N VAL A 50 -23.58 17.45 7.03
CA VAL A 50 -23.42 18.65 6.21
C VAL A 50 -24.59 19.61 6.45
N GLN A 51 -25.81 19.07 6.63
CA GLN A 51 -26.98 19.82 7.03
C GLN A 51 -27.19 19.69 8.53
N PRO A 52 -27.38 20.82 9.25
CA PRO A 52 -27.59 20.77 10.69
C PRO A 52 -28.92 20.09 11.04
N HIS A 53 -28.94 19.32 12.13
CA HIS A 53 -30.17 18.77 12.67
C HIS A 53 -31.03 19.89 13.23
N ALA A 54 -32.36 19.79 13.06
CA ALA A 54 -33.31 20.79 13.56
C ALA A 54 -33.38 20.84 15.11
N THR A 55 -32.99 19.77 15.79
CA THR A 55 -33.01 19.63 17.24
C THR A 55 -31.77 18.92 17.75
N GLY A 56 -31.43 19.12 19.03
CA GLY A 56 -30.28 18.48 19.67
C GLY A 56 -29.09 19.44 19.85
N ARG A 57 -27.98 18.89 20.38
CA ARG A 57 -26.74 19.66 20.55
C ARG A 57 -26.14 19.98 19.18
N PRO A 58 -25.72 21.23 18.92
CA PRO A 58 -25.03 21.59 17.69
C PRO A 58 -23.80 20.71 17.46
N ALA A 59 -23.69 20.13 16.26
CA ALA A 59 -22.55 19.33 15.84
C ALA A 59 -21.49 20.20 15.15
N TYR A 60 -20.25 19.74 15.14
CA TYR A 60 -19.22 20.35 14.30
C TYR A 60 -19.48 20.01 12.84
N HIS A 61 -19.33 21.02 11.97
CA HIS A 61 -19.45 20.80 10.54
C HIS A 61 -18.35 19.83 10.04
N PRO A 62 -18.64 18.89 9.12
CA PRO A 62 -17.67 17.91 8.65
C PRO A 62 -16.43 18.56 8.00
N ALA A 63 -16.53 19.75 7.40
CA ALA A 63 -15.39 20.50 6.90
C ALA A 63 -14.35 20.77 8.00
N THR A 64 -14.78 21.22 9.18
CA THR A 64 -13.88 21.49 10.31
C THR A 64 -13.13 20.23 10.72
N LEU A 65 -13.83 19.11 10.83
CA LEU A 65 -13.23 17.83 11.20
C LEU A 65 -12.29 17.28 10.11
N LEU A 66 -12.63 17.49 8.83
CA LEU A 66 -11.77 17.11 7.71
C LEU A 66 -10.49 17.97 7.67
N LYS A 67 -10.60 19.29 7.88
CA LYS A 67 -9.46 20.21 7.99
C LYS A 67 -8.50 19.78 9.09
N ILE A 68 -9.02 19.46 10.28
CA ILE A 68 -8.25 18.94 11.42
C ILE A 68 -7.52 17.65 11.05
N TYR A 69 -8.19 16.76 10.34
CA TYR A 69 -7.61 15.50 9.90
C TYR A 69 -6.46 15.68 8.93
N LEU A 70 -6.66 16.46 7.88
CA LEU A 70 -5.63 16.77 6.88
C LEU A 70 -4.41 17.41 7.55
N TYR A 71 -4.64 18.39 8.43
CA TYR A 71 -3.57 19.01 9.20
C TYR A 71 -2.80 18.02 10.07
N GLY A 72 -3.53 17.17 10.79
CA GLY A 72 -2.93 16.18 11.69
C GLY A 72 -2.00 15.20 10.95
N TYR A 73 -2.41 14.71 9.78
CA TYR A 73 -1.56 13.83 8.97
C TYR A 73 -0.33 14.55 8.40
N LEU A 74 -0.50 15.76 7.86
CA LEU A 74 0.60 16.57 7.33
C LEU A 74 1.65 16.92 8.40
N ASN A 75 1.22 17.09 9.66
CA ASN A 75 2.08 17.49 10.76
C ASN A 75 2.41 16.36 11.75
N ARG A 76 2.17 15.09 11.40
CA ARG A 76 2.44 13.88 12.21
C ARG A 76 1.68 13.83 13.55
N VAL A 77 0.54 14.48 13.63
CA VAL A 77 -0.34 14.44 14.78
C VAL A 77 -1.48 13.46 14.49
N GLN A 78 -1.25 12.16 14.65
CA GLN A 78 -2.21 11.11 14.27
C GLN A 78 -3.18 10.72 15.40
N SER A 79 -2.82 10.98 16.65
CA SER A 79 -3.64 10.67 17.81
C SER A 79 -4.75 11.72 18.00
N SER A 80 -6.01 11.30 18.04
CA SER A 80 -7.16 12.18 18.27
C SER A 80 -7.02 12.99 19.58
N ARG A 81 -6.50 12.38 20.66
CA ARG A 81 -6.23 13.09 21.93
C ARG A 81 -5.13 14.13 21.79
N ARG A 82 -4.13 13.88 20.94
CA ARG A 82 -3.10 14.86 20.67
C ARG A 82 -3.64 15.99 19.80
N ILE A 83 -4.44 15.67 18.78
CA ILE A 83 -5.09 16.67 17.92
C ILE A 83 -5.99 17.60 18.75
N GLU A 84 -6.81 17.06 19.64
CA GLU A 84 -7.64 17.85 20.57
C GLU A 84 -6.81 18.89 21.34
N ARG A 85 -5.67 18.49 21.89
CA ARG A 85 -4.75 19.42 22.58
C ARG A 85 -4.14 20.45 21.64
N GLU A 86 -3.78 20.05 20.42
CA GLU A 86 -3.23 20.97 19.42
C GLU A 86 -4.29 22.00 18.96
N CYS A 87 -5.56 21.66 18.86
CA CYS A 87 -6.64 22.60 18.56
C CYS A 87 -6.75 23.73 19.60
N GLN A 88 -6.27 23.53 20.81
CA GLN A 88 -6.31 24.52 21.90
C GLN A 88 -5.05 25.39 22.00
N ARG A 89 -3.93 25.00 21.38
CA ARG A 89 -2.62 25.64 21.58
C ARG A 89 -1.81 25.91 20.32
N ASN A 90 -2.16 25.27 19.21
CA ASN A 90 -1.46 25.43 17.95
C ASN A 90 -2.15 26.49 17.11
N ILE A 91 -1.46 27.58 16.81
CA ILE A 91 -2.04 28.74 16.13
C ILE A 91 -2.59 28.40 14.75
N GLU A 92 -1.93 27.51 14.00
CA GLU A 92 -2.41 27.08 12.68
C GLU A 92 -3.74 26.31 12.79
N LEU A 93 -3.90 25.44 13.80
CA LEU A 93 -5.15 24.73 14.05
C LEU A 93 -6.24 25.68 14.60
N ILE A 94 -5.88 26.60 15.48
CA ILE A 94 -6.79 27.62 15.98
C ILE A 94 -7.33 28.45 14.81
N TRP A 95 -6.47 28.85 13.89
CA TRP A 95 -6.84 29.55 12.68
C TRP A 95 -7.74 28.69 11.78
N LEU A 96 -7.31 27.46 11.46
CA LEU A 96 -7.98 26.54 10.55
C LEU A 96 -9.40 26.16 11.00
N THR A 97 -9.63 26.12 12.30
CA THR A 97 -10.91 25.72 12.91
C THR A 97 -11.77 26.90 13.38
N GLY A 98 -11.27 28.13 13.27
CA GLY A 98 -11.96 29.29 13.85
C GLY A 98 -12.11 29.18 15.38
N ARG A 99 -11.05 28.74 16.09
CA ARG A 99 -10.99 28.49 17.55
C ARG A 99 -11.87 27.32 18.02
N LEU A 100 -12.41 26.48 17.13
CA LEU A 100 -13.14 25.29 17.54
C LEU A 100 -12.15 24.17 17.97
N ALA A 101 -12.45 23.52 19.09
CA ALA A 101 -11.64 22.46 19.64
C ALA A 101 -12.50 21.21 19.92
N PRO A 102 -12.79 20.39 18.89
CA PRO A 102 -13.54 19.15 19.07
C PRO A 102 -12.82 18.19 20.00
N ASP A 103 -13.57 17.47 20.84
CA ASP A 103 -13.01 16.44 21.70
C ASP A 103 -12.49 15.23 20.92
N PHE A 104 -11.59 14.47 21.54
CA PHE A 104 -10.92 13.34 20.90
C PHE A 104 -11.87 12.25 20.41
N LYS A 105 -13.04 12.09 21.06
CA LYS A 105 -14.03 11.10 20.66
C LYS A 105 -14.73 11.54 19.38
N THR A 106 -15.17 12.79 19.31
CA THR A 106 -15.75 13.39 18.09
C THR A 106 -14.78 13.26 16.90
N ILE A 107 -13.50 13.57 17.10
CA ILE A 107 -12.46 13.42 16.08
C ILE A 107 -12.32 11.94 15.65
N ALA A 108 -12.34 11.00 16.58
CA ALA A 108 -12.20 9.57 16.28
C ALA A 108 -13.42 8.99 15.56
N ASP A 109 -14.62 9.36 16.01
CA ASP A 109 -15.89 8.91 15.44
C ASP A 109 -16.07 9.46 14.01
N PHE A 110 -15.71 10.73 13.76
CA PHE A 110 -15.72 11.30 12.39
C PHE A 110 -14.99 10.41 11.37
N ARG A 111 -13.78 9.97 11.68
CA ARG A 111 -13.01 9.09 10.80
C ARG A 111 -13.68 7.74 10.61
N LYS A 112 -14.20 7.17 11.68
CA LYS A 112 -14.86 5.87 11.68
C LYS A 112 -16.12 5.89 10.79
N ASP A 113 -16.89 6.96 10.86
CA ASP A 113 -18.22 7.04 10.26
C ASP A 113 -18.19 7.55 8.80
N ASN A 114 -17.17 8.34 8.44
CA ASN A 114 -17.07 8.98 7.12
C ASN A 114 -16.00 8.37 6.19
N GLY A 115 -15.63 7.12 6.39
CA GLY A 115 -14.51 6.54 5.66
C GLY A 115 -14.69 6.45 4.14
N ALA A 116 -15.91 6.21 3.65
CA ALA A 116 -16.20 6.19 2.21
C ALA A 116 -16.05 7.60 1.60
N ALA A 117 -16.55 8.62 2.29
CA ALA A 117 -16.43 10.01 1.88
C ALA A 117 -14.96 10.47 1.85
N ILE A 118 -14.18 10.12 2.86
CA ILE A 118 -12.74 10.42 2.93
C ILE A 118 -11.99 9.82 1.72
N ARG A 119 -12.37 8.64 1.22
CA ARG A 119 -11.80 8.08 -0.02
C ARG A 119 -12.09 8.92 -1.25
N LYS A 120 -13.31 9.46 -1.35
CA LYS A 120 -13.66 10.36 -2.44
C LYS A 120 -12.85 11.67 -2.38
N VAL A 121 -12.57 12.20 -1.18
CA VAL A 121 -11.67 13.36 -1.00
C VAL A 121 -10.28 13.08 -1.59
N CYS A 122 -9.73 11.88 -1.42
CA CYS A 122 -8.44 11.52 -2.05
C CYS A 122 -8.53 11.54 -3.58
N ARG A 123 -9.65 11.11 -4.17
CA ARG A 123 -9.87 11.19 -5.62
C ARG A 123 -9.96 12.64 -6.09
N GLU A 124 -10.70 13.49 -5.37
CA GLU A 124 -10.75 14.92 -5.68
C GLU A 124 -9.38 15.59 -5.62
N PHE A 125 -8.53 15.19 -4.68
CA PHE A 125 -7.14 15.65 -4.66
C PHE A 125 -6.38 15.29 -5.95
N VAL A 126 -6.53 14.06 -6.44
CA VAL A 126 -5.93 13.62 -7.71
C VAL A 126 -6.51 14.42 -8.88
N VAL A 127 -7.83 14.69 -8.90
CA VAL A 127 -8.47 15.54 -9.90
C VAL A 127 -7.89 16.96 -9.89
N VAL A 128 -7.69 17.54 -8.71
CA VAL A 128 -7.04 18.87 -8.59
C VAL A 128 -5.61 18.82 -9.13
N CYS A 129 -4.81 17.81 -8.77
CA CYS A 129 -3.45 17.64 -9.27
C CYS A 129 -3.42 17.52 -10.81
N ARG A 130 -4.39 16.81 -11.41
CA ARG A 130 -4.55 16.68 -12.85
C ARG A 130 -4.87 18.04 -13.50
N ARG A 131 -5.81 18.80 -12.92
CA ARG A 131 -6.19 20.13 -13.43
C ARG A 131 -5.04 21.17 -13.45
N ILE A 132 -4.05 20.97 -12.60
CA ILE A 132 -2.83 21.81 -12.56
C ILE A 132 -1.63 21.16 -13.26
N ASP A 133 -1.91 20.15 -14.12
CA ASP A 133 -0.95 19.48 -15.01
C ASP A 133 0.23 18.80 -14.27
N LEU A 134 -0.03 18.24 -13.09
CA LEU A 134 0.98 17.46 -12.35
C LEU A 134 1.13 16.03 -12.86
N PHE A 135 0.25 15.53 -13.75
CA PHE A 135 0.24 14.16 -14.27
C PHE A 135 0.36 14.15 -15.80
N SER A 136 1.25 14.95 -16.37
CA SER A 136 1.37 15.12 -17.82
C SER A 136 1.86 13.87 -18.56
N ASP A 137 2.62 13.00 -17.91
CA ASP A 137 3.35 11.91 -18.61
C ASP A 137 2.58 10.58 -18.62
N ALA A 138 1.41 10.49 -17.96
CA ALA A 138 0.57 9.28 -17.87
C ALA A 138 1.38 7.97 -17.59
N SER A 139 2.42 8.07 -16.77
CA SER A 139 3.32 6.97 -16.41
C SER A 139 3.28 6.73 -14.91
N VAL A 140 3.00 5.49 -14.49
CA VAL A 140 2.89 5.10 -13.09
C VAL A 140 3.79 3.93 -12.74
N ALA A 141 4.35 3.97 -11.54
CA ALA A 141 5.05 2.84 -10.94
C ALA A 141 4.14 2.18 -9.88
N ILE A 142 3.97 0.86 -9.97
CA ILE A 142 3.14 0.08 -9.05
C ILE A 142 4.03 -0.69 -8.09
N ASP A 143 3.68 -0.63 -6.79
CA ASP A 143 4.33 -1.42 -5.74
C ASP A 143 3.40 -1.71 -4.58
N GLY A 144 3.72 -2.80 -3.86
CA GLY A 144 3.03 -3.25 -2.68
C GLY A 144 3.91 -3.18 -1.42
N SER A 145 3.34 -2.77 -0.31
CA SER A 145 4.05 -2.78 0.97
C SER A 145 3.19 -3.33 2.10
N LYS A 146 3.81 -4.19 2.91
CA LYS A 146 3.12 -4.86 4.01
C LYS A 146 3.07 -3.93 5.24
N PHE A 147 1.87 -3.78 5.83
CA PHE A 147 1.61 -3.03 7.05
C PHE A 147 1.02 -3.95 8.11
N LYS A 148 1.51 -3.82 9.32
CA LYS A 148 1.05 -4.65 10.45
C LYS A 148 -0.40 -4.31 10.82
N ALA A 149 -1.23 -5.31 11.07
CA ALA A 149 -2.57 -5.14 11.61
C ALA A 149 -2.55 -4.88 13.12
N VAL A 150 -3.71 -4.47 13.66
CA VAL A 150 -3.96 -4.48 15.11
C VAL A 150 -4.10 -5.94 15.55
N ASN A 151 -2.99 -6.63 15.61
CA ASN A 151 -2.97 -8.06 15.94
C ASN A 151 -1.73 -8.40 16.76
N THR A 152 -1.83 -9.43 17.59
CA THR A 152 -0.69 -10.09 18.21
C THR A 152 -0.36 -11.35 17.41
N ARG A 153 0.92 -11.58 17.17
CA ARG A 153 1.41 -12.73 16.41
C ARG A 153 0.88 -14.06 16.97
N ASP A 154 0.66 -14.11 18.28
CA ASP A 154 0.24 -15.33 18.98
C ASP A 154 -1.25 -15.66 18.78
N ARG A 155 -2.06 -14.67 18.40
CA ARG A 155 -3.49 -14.85 18.12
C ARG A 155 -3.82 -15.07 16.64
N ASN A 156 -2.81 -15.24 15.79
CA ASN A 156 -3.00 -15.60 14.39
C ASN A 156 -2.52 -17.06 14.19
N PHE A 157 -3.41 -17.89 13.67
CA PHE A 157 -3.15 -19.30 13.42
C PHE A 157 -3.13 -19.57 11.91
N THR A 158 -2.08 -20.23 11.48
CA THR A 158 -1.97 -20.94 10.20
C THR A 158 -2.02 -22.44 10.51
N GLN A 159 -2.29 -23.27 9.53
CA GLN A 159 -2.37 -24.72 9.70
C GLN A 159 -1.12 -25.29 10.41
N ALA A 160 0.08 -24.92 9.95
CA ALA A 160 1.33 -25.38 10.55
C ALA A 160 1.52 -24.90 12.01
N LYS A 161 1.06 -23.68 12.34
CA LYS A 161 1.15 -23.16 13.71
C LYS A 161 0.13 -23.82 14.62
N MET A 162 -1.07 -24.09 14.12
CA MET A 162 -2.11 -24.80 14.85
C MET A 162 -1.62 -26.21 15.24
N GLN A 163 -1.10 -26.94 14.25
CA GLN A 163 -0.56 -28.29 14.47
C GLN A 163 0.54 -28.31 15.54
N ARG A 164 1.55 -27.46 15.39
CA ARG A 164 2.63 -27.36 16.40
C ARG A 164 2.12 -27.01 17.80
N ARG A 165 1.09 -26.17 17.89
CA ARG A 165 0.53 -25.78 19.19
C ARG A 165 -0.19 -26.94 19.86
N LEU A 166 -0.95 -27.73 19.11
CA LEU A 166 -1.59 -28.94 19.60
C LEU A 166 -0.56 -29.97 20.08
N GLU A 167 0.48 -30.23 19.29
CA GLU A 167 1.59 -31.14 19.67
C GLU A 167 2.27 -30.71 20.98
N GLN A 168 2.59 -29.40 21.13
CA GLN A 168 3.18 -28.85 22.35
C GLN A 168 2.29 -29.04 23.59
N ILE A 169 0.98 -28.96 23.42
CA ILE A 169 0.03 -29.16 24.52
C ILE A 169 -0.04 -30.61 24.88
N ASP A 170 -0.08 -31.53 23.89
CA ASP A 170 -0.09 -32.97 24.12
C ASP A 170 1.18 -33.47 24.83
N GLU A 171 2.35 -32.96 24.41
CA GLU A 171 3.62 -33.22 25.12
C GLU A 171 3.59 -32.69 26.56
N SER A 172 2.97 -31.55 26.80
CA SER A 172 2.84 -30.97 28.15
C SER A 172 1.92 -31.82 29.03
N ILE A 173 0.79 -32.28 28.48
CA ILE A 173 -0.12 -33.19 29.19
C ILE A 173 0.60 -34.48 29.52
N SER A 174 1.31 -35.08 28.58
CA SER A 174 2.10 -36.32 28.79
C SER A 174 3.11 -36.15 29.92
N ARG A 175 3.85 -35.05 29.95
CA ARG A 175 4.78 -34.72 31.04
C ARG A 175 4.08 -34.56 32.39
N TYR A 176 2.91 -33.97 32.47
CA TYR A 176 2.17 -33.83 33.71
C TYR A 176 1.55 -35.13 34.18
N LEU A 177 1.13 -36.02 33.26
CA LEU A 177 0.66 -37.35 33.60
C LEU A 177 1.78 -38.23 34.21
N VAL A 178 3.00 -38.17 33.65
CA VAL A 178 4.17 -38.83 34.23
C VAL A 178 4.50 -38.30 35.63
N GLN A 179 4.38 -36.99 35.84
CA GLN A 179 4.58 -36.38 37.17
C GLN A 179 3.50 -36.83 38.16
N LEU A 180 2.26 -36.98 37.70
CA LEU A 180 1.14 -37.44 38.52
C LEU A 180 1.35 -38.91 38.94
N ASP A 181 1.70 -39.78 37.99
CA ASP A 181 2.01 -41.19 38.26
C ASP A 181 3.20 -41.36 39.25
N SER A 182 4.22 -40.50 39.09
CA SER A 182 5.35 -40.47 40.02
C SER A 182 4.93 -39.98 41.44
N ALA A 183 4.01 -39.02 41.53
CA ALA A 183 3.50 -38.54 42.80
C ALA A 183 2.60 -39.58 43.50
N ASP A 184 1.80 -40.32 42.73
CA ASP A 184 0.96 -41.39 43.26
C ASP A 184 1.80 -42.54 43.84
N ARG A 185 2.92 -42.91 43.20
CA ARG A 185 3.84 -43.93 43.71
C ARG A 185 4.56 -43.53 45.00
N GLN A 186 4.68 -42.24 45.26
CA GLN A 186 5.33 -41.68 46.46
C GLN A 186 4.34 -41.27 47.55
N TRP A 187 3.07 -41.62 47.41
CA TRP A 187 2.06 -41.41 48.44
C TRP A 187 2.35 -42.18 49.75
N PRO A 188 2.24 -41.62 50.95
CA PRO A 188 1.63 -40.32 51.34
C PRO A 188 2.62 -39.14 51.51
N THR A 189 3.87 -39.25 51.04
CA THR A 189 4.90 -38.22 51.25
C THR A 189 4.72 -36.98 50.35
N VAL A 190 3.93 -37.07 49.28
CA VAL A 190 3.66 -35.94 48.37
C VAL A 190 2.43 -35.17 48.86
N PRO A 191 2.52 -33.82 49.00
CA PRO A 191 1.38 -33.03 49.42
C PRO A 191 0.21 -33.12 48.43
N GLU A 192 -0.99 -33.36 48.91
CA GLU A 192 -2.23 -33.45 48.10
C GLU A 192 -2.47 -32.23 47.25
N ALA A 193 -2.08 -31.03 47.73
CA ALA A 193 -2.11 -29.79 46.97
C ALA A 193 -1.28 -29.82 45.68
N ARG A 194 -0.24 -30.66 45.56
CA ARG A 194 0.57 -30.82 44.33
C ARG A 194 -0.19 -31.62 43.31
N ILE A 195 -0.84 -32.71 43.73
CA ILE A 195 -1.67 -33.58 42.89
C ILE A 195 -2.84 -32.75 42.30
N THR A 196 -3.54 -32.00 43.16
CA THR A 196 -4.64 -31.13 42.75
C THR A 196 -4.19 -30.12 41.69
N ARG A 197 -3.05 -29.44 41.87
CA ARG A 197 -2.51 -28.48 40.90
C ARG A 197 -2.13 -29.15 39.56
N LEU A 198 -1.64 -30.36 39.57
CA LEU A 198 -1.32 -31.11 38.34
C LEU A 198 -2.60 -31.47 37.59
N ASN A 199 -3.63 -31.94 38.29
CA ASN A 199 -4.94 -32.22 37.69
C ASN A 199 -5.60 -30.99 37.10
N GLU A 200 -5.58 -29.83 37.78
CA GLU A 200 -6.08 -28.53 37.29
C GLU A 200 -5.35 -28.12 36.01
N LYS A 201 -4.02 -28.25 35.97
CA LYS A 201 -3.24 -27.94 34.77
C LYS A 201 -3.61 -28.83 33.58
N ILE A 202 -3.75 -30.14 33.81
CA ILE A 202 -4.17 -31.09 32.78
C ILE A 202 -5.58 -30.73 32.27
N ALA A 203 -6.52 -30.45 33.18
CA ALA A 203 -7.88 -30.03 32.82
C ALA A 203 -7.87 -28.74 31.94
N THR A 204 -7.10 -27.75 32.35
CA THR A 204 -6.95 -26.49 31.61
C THR A 204 -6.38 -26.74 30.20
N LEU A 205 -5.36 -27.57 30.07
CA LEU A 205 -4.77 -27.90 28.78
C LEU A 205 -5.73 -28.69 27.88
N ARG A 206 -6.53 -29.60 28.44
CA ARG A 206 -7.59 -30.30 27.69
C ARG A 206 -8.66 -29.40 27.17
N GLN A 207 -9.08 -28.40 27.97
CA GLN A 207 -9.99 -27.34 27.51
C GLN A 207 -9.40 -26.51 26.38
N GLU A 208 -8.10 -26.19 26.44
CA GLU A 208 -7.42 -25.46 25.37
C GLU A 208 -7.34 -26.30 24.08
N ILE A 209 -7.11 -27.60 24.15
CA ILE A 209 -7.18 -28.53 22.99
C ILE A 209 -8.58 -28.46 22.35
N GLN A 210 -9.63 -28.58 23.14
CA GLN A 210 -11.01 -28.51 22.61
C GLN A 210 -11.27 -27.18 21.90
N ARG A 211 -10.83 -26.08 22.49
CA ARG A 211 -10.93 -24.74 21.90
C ARG A 211 -10.14 -24.63 20.60
N LEU A 212 -8.89 -25.10 20.56
CA LEU A 212 -8.05 -25.08 19.38
C LEU A 212 -8.61 -25.97 18.26
N ASN A 213 -9.19 -27.11 18.58
CA ASN A 213 -9.84 -27.98 17.60
C ASN A 213 -11.08 -27.32 16.98
N ALA A 214 -11.89 -26.60 17.77
CA ALA A 214 -13.01 -25.82 17.25
C ALA A 214 -12.52 -24.70 16.32
N LEU A 215 -11.46 -23.99 16.69
CA LEU A 215 -10.83 -22.97 15.84
C LEU A 215 -10.20 -23.57 14.57
N ASN A 216 -9.62 -24.75 14.66
CA ASN A 216 -9.07 -25.48 13.50
C ASN A 216 -10.19 -25.83 12.51
N THR A 217 -11.33 -26.28 12.99
CA THR A 217 -12.50 -26.55 12.13
C THR A 217 -12.96 -25.28 11.40
N GLN A 218 -13.05 -24.15 12.10
CA GLN A 218 -13.39 -22.87 11.49
C GLN A 218 -12.33 -22.42 10.47
N MET A 219 -11.04 -22.58 10.80
CA MET A 219 -9.92 -22.22 9.94
C MET A 219 -9.92 -23.05 8.64
N MET A 220 -10.27 -24.32 8.71
CA MET A 220 -10.32 -25.19 7.53
C MET A 220 -11.45 -24.83 6.56
N GLN A 221 -12.45 -24.05 7.00
CA GLN A 221 -13.52 -23.53 6.16
C GLN A 221 -13.12 -22.23 5.41
N THR A 222 -11.99 -21.59 5.79
CA THR A 222 -11.47 -20.42 5.08
C THR A 222 -10.62 -20.86 3.89
N GLU A 223 -10.70 -20.12 2.76
CA GLU A 223 -9.95 -20.44 1.53
C GLU A 223 -8.44 -20.50 1.76
N ASP A 224 -7.91 -19.60 2.57
CA ASP A 224 -6.48 -19.46 2.86
C ASP A 224 -6.00 -20.25 4.08
N LYS A 225 -6.89 -21.02 4.71
CA LYS A 225 -6.61 -21.83 5.91
C LYS A 225 -5.87 -21.08 7.00
N GLN A 226 -6.30 -19.84 7.25
CA GLN A 226 -5.80 -18.97 8.30
C GLN A 226 -6.95 -18.38 9.11
N ILE A 227 -6.71 -18.15 10.39
CA ILE A 227 -7.66 -17.50 11.28
C ILE A 227 -6.93 -16.55 12.21
N SER A 228 -7.43 -15.30 12.30
CA SER A 228 -6.95 -14.31 13.26
C SER A 228 -8.04 -14.01 14.28
N LEU A 229 -7.73 -14.22 15.56
CA LEU A 229 -8.68 -14.00 16.66
C LEU A 229 -8.82 -12.53 17.06
N THR A 230 -7.97 -11.65 16.56
CA THR A 230 -7.99 -10.22 16.92
C THR A 230 -8.55 -9.37 15.80
N ASP A 231 -8.15 -9.67 14.57
CA ASP A 231 -8.57 -8.99 13.35
C ASP A 231 -8.85 -10.06 12.30
N PRO A 232 -10.12 -10.41 12.04
CA PRO A 232 -10.49 -11.57 11.21
C PRO A 232 -9.98 -11.49 9.77
N ASP A 233 -9.78 -10.29 9.25
CA ASP A 233 -9.33 -10.06 7.88
C ASP A 233 -7.81 -10.03 7.74
N ALA A 234 -7.08 -9.90 8.85
CA ALA A 234 -5.60 -9.86 8.81
C ALA A 234 -5.01 -11.23 8.47
N ARG A 235 -3.97 -11.24 7.64
CA ARG A 235 -3.29 -12.46 7.17
C ARG A 235 -1.81 -12.43 7.49
N SER A 236 -1.23 -13.62 7.64
CA SER A 236 0.22 -13.79 7.76
C SER A 236 0.88 -13.61 6.39
N MET A 237 1.77 -12.65 6.28
CA MET A 237 2.43 -12.27 5.03
C MET A 237 3.94 -12.34 5.19
N ALA A 238 4.64 -12.92 4.22
CA ALA A 238 6.09 -12.90 4.17
C ALA A 238 6.58 -11.46 3.90
N THR A 239 7.59 -11.01 4.65
CA THR A 239 8.17 -9.67 4.49
C THR A 239 9.54 -9.68 3.84
N SER A 240 10.22 -10.81 3.83
CA SER A 240 11.52 -11.02 3.17
C SER A 240 11.83 -12.52 3.12
N GLY A 241 12.84 -12.91 2.33
CA GLY A 241 13.31 -14.28 2.22
C GLY A 241 13.83 -14.94 3.53
N ARG A 242 13.89 -14.19 4.63
CA ARG A 242 14.30 -14.70 5.95
C ARG A 242 13.15 -15.22 6.81
N GLY A 243 11.95 -15.39 6.27
CA GLY A 243 10.83 -16.05 6.95
C GLY A 243 10.17 -15.27 8.11
N SER A 244 10.59 -14.04 8.40
CA SER A 244 9.90 -13.18 9.36
C SER A 244 8.64 -12.61 8.72
N GLY A 245 7.50 -13.28 8.93
CA GLY A 245 6.21 -12.77 8.48
C GLY A 245 5.62 -11.76 9.45
N ILE A 246 4.83 -10.84 8.93
CA ILE A 246 3.94 -10.00 9.72
C ILE A 246 2.50 -10.46 9.54
N VAL A 247 1.69 -10.27 10.56
CA VAL A 247 0.24 -10.41 10.43
C VAL A 247 -0.31 -9.02 10.11
N GLY A 248 -0.86 -8.87 8.93
CA GLY A 248 -1.26 -7.56 8.46
C GLY A 248 -1.98 -7.55 7.12
N TYR A 249 -1.78 -6.47 6.41
CA TYR A 249 -2.39 -6.19 5.12
C TYR A 249 -1.31 -5.76 4.12
N ASN A 250 -1.59 -6.00 2.86
CA ASN A 250 -0.78 -5.55 1.75
C ASN A 250 -1.41 -4.27 1.19
N VAL A 251 -0.64 -3.20 1.18
CA VAL A 251 -1.07 -1.91 0.62
C VAL A 251 -0.42 -1.76 -0.73
N GLN A 252 -1.23 -1.73 -1.77
CA GLN A 252 -0.84 -1.47 -3.15
C GLN A 252 -0.90 0.02 -3.44
N SER A 253 0.01 0.55 -4.22
CA SER A 253 -0.02 1.94 -4.69
C SER A 253 0.46 2.05 -6.13
N ALA A 254 -0.22 2.89 -6.90
CA ALA A 254 0.25 3.38 -8.18
C ALA A 254 0.70 4.83 -7.99
N VAL A 255 1.94 5.11 -8.34
CA VAL A 255 2.62 6.38 -8.04
C VAL A 255 3.08 6.99 -9.36
N ASP A 256 2.78 8.26 -9.58
CA ASP A 256 3.27 9.02 -10.73
C ASP A 256 4.81 9.05 -10.75
N THR A 257 5.40 8.76 -11.91
CA THR A 257 6.86 8.63 -12.05
C THR A 257 7.61 9.96 -12.01
N LYS A 258 6.93 11.07 -12.25
CA LYS A 258 7.53 12.41 -12.35
C LYS A 258 7.51 13.19 -11.03
N HIS A 259 6.35 13.23 -10.39
CA HIS A 259 6.15 14.00 -9.15
C HIS A 259 6.04 13.13 -7.91
N HIS A 260 6.08 11.81 -8.06
CA HIS A 260 5.98 10.80 -6.98
C HIS A 260 4.68 10.93 -6.17
N LEU A 261 3.60 11.41 -6.81
CA LEU A 261 2.28 11.50 -6.20
C LEU A 261 1.55 10.17 -6.30
N ILE A 262 0.87 9.76 -5.24
CA ILE A 262 0.05 8.57 -5.26
C ILE A 262 -1.22 8.86 -6.07
N VAL A 263 -1.37 8.19 -7.20
CA VAL A 263 -2.51 8.29 -8.10
C VAL A 263 -3.66 7.43 -7.63
N SER A 264 -3.37 6.17 -7.31
CA SER A 264 -4.33 5.22 -6.75
C SER A 264 -3.69 4.31 -5.72
N HIS A 265 -4.50 3.72 -4.87
CA HIS A 265 -4.02 2.77 -3.87
C HIS A 265 -5.14 1.82 -3.43
N GLU A 266 -4.76 0.60 -3.05
CA GLU A 266 -5.66 -0.44 -2.57
C GLU A 266 -5.09 -1.09 -1.30
N VAL A 267 -5.94 -1.52 -0.39
CA VAL A 267 -5.56 -2.34 0.76
C VAL A 267 -6.18 -3.71 0.58
N THR A 268 -5.35 -4.72 0.54
CA THR A 268 -5.77 -6.11 0.40
C THR A 268 -5.20 -6.98 1.51
N ASN A 269 -5.84 -8.08 1.79
CA ASN A 269 -5.30 -9.12 2.67
C ASN A 269 -4.59 -10.24 1.90
N VAL A 270 -4.46 -10.11 0.59
CA VAL A 270 -3.68 -11.02 -0.25
C VAL A 270 -2.19 -10.72 -0.09
N GLY A 271 -1.43 -11.72 0.35
CA GLY A 271 0.02 -11.55 0.59
C GLY A 271 0.89 -11.53 -0.66
N SER A 272 0.37 -12.02 -1.81
CA SER A 272 1.05 -12.02 -3.10
C SER A 272 0.66 -10.79 -3.92
N ASP A 273 1.62 -10.24 -4.66
CA ASP A 273 1.38 -9.09 -5.55
C ASP A 273 1.00 -9.53 -6.98
N ARG A 274 1.08 -10.84 -7.29
CA ARG A 274 0.90 -11.40 -8.64
C ARG A 274 -0.44 -11.10 -9.31
N GLY A 275 -1.53 -11.06 -8.56
CA GLY A 275 -2.88 -10.78 -9.08
C GLY A 275 -3.33 -9.35 -8.82
N GLN A 276 -2.41 -8.37 -8.74
CA GLN A 276 -2.75 -6.99 -8.39
C GLN A 276 -2.42 -5.99 -9.50
N LEU A 277 -1.73 -6.42 -10.57
CA LEU A 277 -1.21 -5.51 -11.59
C LEU A 277 -2.34 -4.84 -12.39
N SER A 278 -3.21 -5.62 -12.99
CA SER A 278 -4.28 -5.14 -13.88
C SER A 278 -5.27 -4.24 -13.14
N THR A 279 -5.69 -4.65 -11.96
CA THR A 279 -6.59 -3.87 -11.12
C THR A 279 -5.99 -2.52 -10.72
N MET A 280 -4.72 -2.49 -10.29
CA MET A 280 -4.06 -1.25 -9.89
C MET A 280 -3.78 -0.34 -11.08
N ALA A 281 -3.43 -0.91 -12.23
CA ALA A 281 -3.20 -0.17 -13.46
C ALA A 281 -4.50 0.48 -13.97
N GLU A 282 -5.61 -0.25 -13.96
CA GLU A 282 -6.92 0.28 -14.35
C GLU A 282 -7.42 1.37 -13.41
N GLN A 283 -7.24 1.20 -12.10
CA GLN A 283 -7.55 2.25 -11.13
C GLN A 283 -6.72 3.52 -11.37
N ALA A 284 -5.44 3.36 -11.71
CA ALA A 284 -4.57 4.49 -12.03
C ALA A 284 -4.98 5.17 -13.34
N ARG A 285 -5.28 4.41 -14.41
CA ARG A 285 -5.78 4.91 -15.68
C ARG A 285 -7.06 5.73 -15.50
N SER A 286 -8.01 5.17 -14.76
CA SER A 286 -9.28 5.84 -14.45
C SER A 286 -9.07 7.12 -13.62
N ALA A 287 -8.16 7.12 -12.64
CA ALA A 287 -7.87 8.30 -11.82
C ALA A 287 -7.18 9.41 -12.61
N LEU A 288 -6.31 9.04 -13.55
CA LEU A 288 -5.63 9.97 -14.46
C LEU A 288 -6.54 10.44 -15.60
N ASP A 289 -7.67 9.77 -15.83
CA ASP A 289 -8.57 10.01 -16.98
C ASP A 289 -7.80 9.95 -18.31
N ALA A 290 -6.90 8.99 -18.40
CA ALA A 290 -6.01 8.82 -19.54
C ALA A 290 -6.51 7.69 -20.45
N GLY A 291 -6.38 7.87 -21.76
CA GLY A 291 -6.73 6.82 -22.74
C GLY A 291 -5.79 5.62 -22.64
N THR A 292 -4.51 5.88 -22.44
CA THR A 292 -3.46 4.88 -22.25
C THR A 292 -2.49 5.36 -21.17
N ILE A 293 -1.85 4.41 -20.47
CA ILE A 293 -0.81 4.70 -19.48
C ILE A 293 0.38 3.75 -19.61
N GLU A 294 1.54 4.20 -19.20
CA GLU A 294 2.69 3.34 -18.94
C GLU A 294 2.67 2.83 -17.52
N VAL A 295 2.87 1.52 -17.35
CA VAL A 295 2.86 0.84 -16.06
C VAL A 295 4.22 0.18 -15.82
N VAL A 296 4.88 0.55 -14.74
CA VAL A 296 6.18 -0.01 -14.36
C VAL A 296 6.04 -0.73 -13.02
N ALA A 297 6.35 -2.03 -12.97
CA ALA A 297 6.25 -2.83 -11.75
C ALA A 297 7.46 -3.76 -11.57
N ASP A 298 7.59 -4.41 -10.40
CA ASP A 298 8.65 -5.37 -10.18
C ASP A 298 8.24 -6.81 -10.55
N ARG A 299 9.21 -7.71 -10.54
CA ARG A 299 9.00 -9.13 -10.83
C ARG A 299 7.99 -9.83 -9.91
N GLY A 300 7.63 -9.24 -8.77
CA GLY A 300 6.61 -9.77 -7.85
C GLY A 300 5.21 -9.76 -8.45
N TYR A 301 4.97 -8.87 -9.40
CA TYR A 301 3.71 -8.74 -10.14
C TYR A 301 3.63 -9.62 -11.40
N TYR A 302 4.68 -10.37 -11.72
CA TYR A 302 4.72 -11.13 -12.97
C TYR A 302 3.72 -12.28 -12.96
N ALA A 303 2.61 -12.08 -13.64
CA ALA A 303 1.60 -13.09 -13.97
C ALA A 303 1.14 -12.89 -15.41
N GLY A 304 1.12 -13.95 -16.19
CA GLY A 304 0.84 -13.87 -17.64
C GLY A 304 -0.54 -13.25 -17.91
N GLU A 305 -1.57 -13.68 -17.19
CA GLU A 305 -2.94 -13.21 -17.36
C GLU A 305 -3.08 -11.72 -17.01
N GLU A 306 -2.41 -11.26 -15.95
CA GLU A 306 -2.43 -9.86 -15.54
C GLU A 306 -1.75 -8.95 -16.56
N ILE A 307 -0.63 -9.43 -17.14
CA ILE A 307 0.09 -8.73 -18.20
C ILE A 307 -0.78 -8.66 -19.46
N LEU A 308 -1.40 -9.78 -19.85
CA LEU A 308 -2.30 -9.84 -20.99
C LEU A 308 -3.47 -8.86 -20.83
N ALA A 309 -4.12 -8.87 -19.68
CA ALA A 309 -5.24 -7.98 -19.39
C ALA A 309 -4.84 -6.49 -19.48
N CYS A 310 -3.63 -6.13 -19.04
CA CYS A 310 -3.12 -4.76 -19.20
C CYS A 310 -2.90 -4.38 -20.66
N GLU A 311 -2.25 -5.25 -21.45
CA GLU A 311 -1.93 -4.99 -22.86
C GLU A 311 -3.22 -4.96 -23.72
N GLU A 312 -4.20 -5.84 -23.46
CA GLU A 312 -5.52 -5.81 -24.10
C GLU A 312 -6.31 -4.55 -23.79
N ALA A 313 -6.15 -4.01 -22.58
CA ALA A 313 -6.74 -2.74 -22.18
C ALA A 313 -5.97 -1.51 -22.72
N GLY A 314 -4.95 -1.70 -23.57
CA GLY A 314 -4.16 -0.64 -24.19
C GLY A 314 -3.16 0.03 -23.24
N MET A 315 -2.78 -0.63 -22.15
CA MET A 315 -1.77 -0.14 -21.21
C MET A 315 -0.40 -0.73 -21.54
N THR A 316 0.64 0.10 -21.53
CA THR A 316 2.01 -0.32 -21.86
C THR A 316 2.75 -0.78 -20.62
N VAL A 317 3.06 -2.07 -20.50
CA VAL A 317 3.67 -2.65 -19.29
C VAL A 317 5.19 -2.80 -19.44
N TYR A 318 5.91 -2.45 -18.36
CA TYR A 318 7.35 -2.70 -18.16
C TYR A 318 7.54 -3.54 -16.91
N LEU A 319 7.86 -4.82 -17.09
CA LEU A 319 7.88 -5.80 -16.00
C LEU A 319 8.94 -6.87 -16.23
N PRO A 320 9.93 -7.04 -15.33
CA PRO A 320 10.99 -8.01 -15.51
C PRO A 320 10.50 -9.44 -15.25
N LYS A 321 10.85 -10.37 -16.13
CA LYS A 321 10.54 -11.79 -15.96
C LYS A 321 11.31 -12.37 -14.77
N PRO A 322 10.64 -13.08 -13.83
CA PRO A 322 11.33 -13.73 -12.73
C PRO A 322 12.12 -14.94 -13.23
N MET A 323 13.35 -15.07 -12.75
CA MET A 323 14.18 -16.25 -13.04
C MET A 323 13.84 -17.33 -12.01
N THR A 324 12.77 -18.08 -12.27
CA THR A 324 12.25 -19.13 -11.36
C THR A 324 12.85 -20.50 -11.58
N SER A 325 13.54 -20.72 -12.71
CA SER A 325 14.15 -22.02 -13.02
C SER A 325 15.46 -22.21 -12.26
N GLY A 326 15.55 -23.25 -11.44
CA GLY A 326 16.80 -23.70 -10.82
C GLY A 326 17.84 -24.20 -11.83
N ALA A 327 17.45 -24.46 -13.07
CA ALA A 327 18.32 -24.97 -14.10
C ALA A 327 19.57 -24.10 -14.32
N LYS A 328 19.42 -22.77 -14.32
CA LYS A 328 20.56 -21.86 -14.49
C LYS A 328 21.49 -21.83 -13.26
N ALA A 329 20.95 -21.97 -12.06
CA ALA A 329 21.74 -22.08 -10.83
C ALA A 329 22.55 -23.39 -10.79
N GLU A 330 22.08 -24.43 -11.48
CA GLU A 330 22.74 -25.72 -11.66
C GLU A 330 23.61 -25.78 -12.94
N GLY A 331 23.87 -24.65 -13.60
CA GLY A 331 24.67 -24.57 -14.82
C GLY A 331 23.98 -25.11 -16.06
N ARG A 332 22.65 -25.30 -16.03
CA ARG A 332 21.89 -25.81 -17.19
C ARG A 332 21.13 -24.69 -17.92
N PHE A 333 20.87 -24.92 -19.20
CA PHE A 333 20.11 -24.01 -20.04
C PHE A 333 18.69 -23.78 -19.49
N GLY A 334 18.28 -22.53 -19.43
CA GLY A 334 16.91 -22.10 -19.13
C GLY A 334 16.03 -22.02 -20.38
N LYS A 335 14.74 -21.68 -20.22
CA LYS A 335 13.82 -21.49 -21.37
C LYS A 335 14.29 -20.37 -22.32
N GLN A 336 14.91 -19.33 -21.80
CA GLN A 336 15.43 -18.19 -22.56
C GLN A 336 16.58 -18.55 -23.53
N ASP A 337 17.23 -19.69 -23.34
CA ASP A 337 18.30 -20.16 -24.23
C ASP A 337 17.76 -20.93 -25.44
N PHE A 338 16.42 -21.06 -25.53
CA PHE A 338 15.72 -21.68 -26.67
C PHE A 338 14.97 -20.60 -27.43
N VAL A 339 15.31 -20.49 -28.73
CA VAL A 339 14.74 -19.47 -29.62
C VAL A 339 13.49 -20.00 -30.32
N TYR A 340 12.36 -19.30 -30.15
CA TYR A 340 11.13 -19.65 -30.85
C TYR A 340 11.13 -19.07 -32.27
N VAL A 341 10.89 -19.91 -33.26
CA VAL A 341 10.74 -19.56 -34.68
C VAL A 341 9.27 -19.62 -35.01
N ALA A 342 8.62 -18.46 -35.09
CA ALA A 342 7.18 -18.36 -35.28
C ALA A 342 6.68 -18.88 -36.61
N GLU A 343 7.47 -18.69 -37.68
CA GLU A 343 7.13 -19.12 -39.04
C GLU A 343 6.96 -20.64 -39.16
N ASP A 344 7.79 -21.40 -38.44
CA ASP A 344 7.78 -22.88 -38.45
C ASP A 344 7.09 -23.50 -37.22
N ASP A 345 6.68 -22.69 -36.27
CA ASP A 345 6.15 -23.13 -34.97
C ASP A 345 7.06 -24.13 -34.25
N VAL A 346 8.36 -23.83 -34.14
CA VAL A 346 9.37 -24.66 -33.50
C VAL A 346 10.25 -23.86 -32.57
N TYR A 347 10.88 -24.53 -31.61
CA TYR A 347 11.97 -23.96 -30.83
C TYR A 347 13.33 -24.49 -31.34
N LEU A 348 14.30 -23.63 -31.49
CA LEU A 348 15.71 -23.99 -31.70
C LEU A 348 16.39 -24.11 -30.33
N CYS A 349 17.02 -25.26 -30.05
CA CYS A 349 17.79 -25.45 -28.84
C CYS A 349 19.22 -24.92 -28.99
N PRO A 350 20.01 -24.76 -27.91
CA PRO A 350 21.41 -24.34 -27.95
C PRO A 350 22.34 -25.25 -28.82
N ALA A 351 21.93 -26.49 -29.06
CA ALA A 351 22.63 -27.40 -29.96
C ALA A 351 22.21 -27.29 -31.46
N GLY A 352 21.31 -26.34 -31.79
CA GLY A 352 20.78 -26.14 -33.14
C GLY A 352 19.64 -27.07 -33.54
N GLU A 353 19.21 -27.99 -32.67
CA GLU A 353 18.13 -28.92 -32.95
C GLU A 353 16.75 -28.27 -32.85
N ARG A 354 15.83 -28.71 -33.74
CA ARG A 354 14.44 -28.20 -33.79
C ARG A 354 13.55 -29.01 -32.83
N LEU A 355 12.95 -28.33 -31.83
CA LEU A 355 11.91 -28.89 -30.98
C LEU A 355 10.56 -28.59 -31.63
N THR A 356 9.90 -29.62 -32.12
CA THR A 356 8.62 -29.51 -32.82
C THR A 356 7.45 -29.58 -31.83
N TYR A 357 6.34 -28.96 -32.20
CA TYR A 357 5.07 -29.09 -31.47
C TYR A 357 4.67 -30.57 -31.37
N ARG A 358 4.11 -30.93 -30.20
CA ARG A 358 3.68 -32.29 -29.90
C ARG A 358 2.22 -32.40 -29.49
N TYR A 359 1.83 -31.62 -28.52
CA TYR A 359 0.43 -31.55 -28.05
C TYR A 359 0.19 -30.27 -27.26
N THR A 360 -1.10 -29.99 -27.08
CA THR A 360 -1.58 -28.92 -26.20
C THR A 360 -2.29 -29.53 -25.00
N ASN A 361 -2.07 -28.96 -23.82
CA ASN A 361 -2.82 -29.31 -22.59
C ASN A 361 -3.22 -28.05 -21.83
N GLU A 362 -4.24 -28.16 -21.02
CA GLU A 362 -4.63 -27.14 -20.06
C GLU A 362 -3.97 -27.44 -18.71
N GLU A 363 -3.38 -26.42 -18.11
CA GLU A 363 -2.71 -26.51 -16.81
C GLU A 363 -2.86 -25.18 -16.09
N ASP A 364 -3.45 -25.20 -14.88
CA ASP A 364 -3.73 -23.99 -14.09
C ASP A 364 -4.51 -22.90 -14.86
N GLY A 365 -5.49 -23.32 -15.70
CA GLY A 365 -6.30 -22.41 -16.51
C GLY A 365 -5.59 -21.83 -17.74
N LYS A 366 -4.42 -22.36 -18.11
CA LYS A 366 -3.62 -21.92 -19.26
C LYS A 366 -3.54 -22.99 -20.33
N THR A 367 -3.76 -22.60 -21.55
CA THR A 367 -3.50 -23.44 -22.72
C THR A 367 -2.00 -23.45 -23.01
N LEU A 368 -1.35 -24.60 -22.79
CA LEU A 368 0.09 -24.77 -22.94
C LEU A 368 0.41 -25.71 -24.11
N ARG A 369 1.18 -25.18 -25.06
CA ARG A 369 1.73 -25.96 -26.16
C ARG A 369 3.09 -26.54 -25.75
N ARG A 370 3.31 -27.83 -26.04
CA ARG A 370 4.49 -28.57 -25.62
C ARG A 370 5.38 -28.91 -26.81
N TYR A 371 6.68 -28.60 -26.67
CA TYR A 371 7.67 -28.78 -27.72
C TYR A 371 8.84 -29.61 -27.22
N TRP A 372 9.30 -30.60 -28.02
CA TRP A 372 10.54 -31.34 -27.78
C TRP A 372 11.04 -32.05 -29.02
N THR A 373 12.28 -32.55 -28.97
CA THR A 373 12.91 -33.38 -30.00
C THR A 373 13.39 -34.70 -29.40
N THR A 374 13.48 -35.74 -30.21
CA THR A 374 14.06 -37.05 -29.85
C THR A 374 15.57 -37.06 -29.94
N ALA A 375 16.18 -36.08 -30.61
CA ALA A 375 17.64 -35.97 -30.81
C ALA A 375 18.42 -35.76 -29.49
N CYS A 376 17.76 -35.43 -28.40
CA CYS A 376 18.39 -35.24 -27.07
C CYS A 376 19.18 -36.46 -26.57
N SER A 377 18.85 -37.67 -27.02
CA SER A 377 19.55 -38.91 -26.59
C SER A 377 21.01 -38.96 -27.04
N ALA A 378 21.32 -38.38 -28.18
CA ALA A 378 22.67 -38.35 -28.76
C ALA A 378 23.33 -36.94 -28.69
N CYS A 379 22.72 -36.00 -27.95
CA CYS A 379 23.18 -34.62 -27.89
C CYS A 379 24.39 -34.45 -26.97
N ALA A 380 25.46 -33.84 -27.44
CA ALA A 380 26.68 -33.56 -26.66
C ALA A 380 26.44 -32.55 -25.50
N LEU A 381 25.40 -31.70 -25.60
CA LEU A 381 25.04 -30.72 -24.58
C LEU A 381 23.96 -31.22 -23.62
N LYS A 382 23.62 -32.50 -23.64
CA LYS A 382 22.50 -33.05 -22.86
C LYS A 382 22.62 -32.77 -21.34
N ASP A 383 23.80 -32.96 -20.78
CA ASP A 383 24.04 -32.77 -19.32
C ASP A 383 23.88 -31.30 -18.89
N GLN A 384 24.17 -30.36 -19.80
CA GLN A 384 23.96 -28.92 -19.60
C GLN A 384 22.51 -28.49 -19.91
N CYS A 385 21.67 -29.40 -20.40
CA CYS A 385 20.32 -29.07 -20.85
C CYS A 385 19.24 -29.70 -19.96
N THR A 386 19.33 -31.01 -19.72
CA THR A 386 18.29 -31.75 -18.98
C THR A 386 18.81 -33.01 -18.31
N THR A 387 18.28 -33.29 -17.12
CA THR A 387 18.49 -34.57 -16.41
C THR A 387 17.56 -35.68 -16.91
N GLY A 388 16.53 -35.33 -17.67
CA GLY A 388 15.55 -36.29 -18.21
C GLY A 388 15.97 -36.88 -19.56
N LYS A 389 15.09 -37.71 -20.13
CA LYS A 389 15.33 -38.33 -21.46
C LYS A 389 15.41 -37.27 -22.55
N GLN A 390 14.61 -36.18 -22.41
CA GLN A 390 14.54 -35.09 -23.41
C GLN A 390 14.16 -33.79 -22.74
N ARG A 391 14.61 -32.66 -23.27
CA ARG A 391 14.17 -31.33 -22.84
C ARG A 391 12.79 -31.02 -23.40
N ARG A 392 11.86 -30.61 -22.56
CA ARG A 392 10.52 -30.15 -22.96
C ARG A 392 10.39 -28.67 -22.70
N ILE A 393 9.89 -27.93 -23.68
CA ILE A 393 9.58 -26.51 -23.57
C ILE A 393 8.06 -26.35 -23.61
N SER A 394 7.54 -25.58 -22.69
CA SER A 394 6.13 -25.20 -22.66
C SER A 394 5.99 -23.76 -23.15
N ARG A 395 5.06 -23.53 -24.07
CA ARG A 395 4.70 -22.20 -24.57
C ARG A 395 3.24 -21.96 -24.26
N TRP A 396 2.96 -20.89 -23.54
CA TRP A 396 1.60 -20.42 -23.34
C TRP A 396 1.06 -19.83 -24.66
N GLU A 397 -0.23 -19.96 -24.94
CA GLU A 397 -0.83 -19.45 -26.17
C GLU A 397 -0.60 -17.95 -26.38
N HIS A 398 -0.60 -17.15 -25.28
CA HIS A 398 -0.29 -15.73 -25.28
C HIS A 398 1.18 -15.41 -24.94
N GLU A 399 2.11 -16.36 -25.08
CA GLU A 399 3.53 -16.13 -24.75
C GLU A 399 4.14 -14.97 -25.56
N ALA A 400 3.64 -14.69 -26.77
CA ALA A 400 4.10 -13.58 -27.60
C ALA A 400 3.94 -12.21 -26.90
N VAL A 401 2.89 -12.03 -26.11
CA VAL A 401 2.68 -10.81 -25.31
C VAL A 401 3.80 -10.67 -24.28
N LEU A 402 4.15 -11.76 -23.58
CA LEU A 402 5.24 -11.75 -22.60
C LEU A 402 6.61 -11.49 -23.22
N GLU A 403 6.84 -12.02 -24.41
CA GLU A 403 8.06 -11.78 -25.20
C GLU A 403 8.16 -10.31 -25.63
N THR A 404 7.04 -9.71 -26.06
CA THR A 404 6.96 -8.27 -26.39
C THR A 404 7.26 -7.38 -25.19
N VAL A 405 6.68 -7.69 -24.03
CA VAL A 405 6.94 -6.93 -22.78
C VAL A 405 8.41 -7.04 -22.38
N GLN A 406 9.02 -8.24 -22.51
CA GLN A 406 10.44 -8.40 -22.20
C GLN A 406 11.33 -7.63 -23.20
N ALA A 407 11.07 -7.73 -24.49
CA ALA A 407 11.81 -6.99 -25.51
C ALA A 407 11.71 -5.47 -25.31
N ARG A 408 10.51 -4.98 -24.96
CA ARG A 408 10.27 -3.57 -24.61
C ARG A 408 11.11 -3.13 -23.41
N LEU A 409 11.19 -3.97 -22.38
CA LEU A 409 12.01 -3.68 -21.20
C LEU A 409 13.50 -3.70 -21.50
N ASP A 410 13.97 -4.62 -22.34
CA ASP A 410 15.38 -4.73 -22.75
C ASP A 410 15.83 -3.49 -23.54
N LEU A 411 14.92 -2.89 -24.33
CA LEU A 411 15.15 -1.61 -25.01
C LEU A 411 15.09 -0.40 -24.06
N ASN A 412 14.45 -0.53 -22.90
CA ASN A 412 14.24 0.55 -21.94
C ASN A 412 14.68 0.15 -20.52
N PRO A 413 15.94 -0.21 -20.28
CA PRO A 413 16.41 -0.73 -18.97
C PRO A 413 16.28 0.30 -17.83
N ASP A 414 16.29 1.59 -18.16
CA ASP A 414 16.13 2.68 -17.20
C ASP A 414 14.76 2.68 -16.50
N LYS A 415 13.73 2.07 -17.08
CA LYS A 415 12.40 1.99 -16.45
C LYS A 415 12.46 1.32 -15.07
N MET A 416 13.34 0.35 -14.87
CA MET A 416 13.51 -0.28 -13.55
C MET A 416 14.20 0.62 -12.53
N ARG A 417 15.04 1.55 -12.97
CA ARG A 417 15.62 2.59 -12.11
C ARG A 417 14.55 3.61 -11.71
N VAL A 418 13.77 4.10 -12.68
CA VAL A 418 12.65 5.00 -12.47
C VAL A 418 11.67 4.39 -11.45
N ARG A 419 11.27 3.12 -11.64
CA ARG A 419 10.40 2.41 -10.70
C ARG A 419 10.91 2.48 -9.27
N ARG A 420 12.17 2.08 -9.02
CA ARG A 420 12.74 2.09 -7.67
C ARG A 420 12.72 3.47 -7.02
N GLN A 421 13.14 4.49 -7.75
CA GLN A 421 13.14 5.87 -7.26
C GLN A 421 11.72 6.36 -6.94
N THR A 422 10.72 5.94 -7.71
CA THR A 422 9.33 6.38 -7.56
C THR A 422 8.65 5.72 -6.37
N VAL A 423 8.65 4.40 -6.29
CA VAL A 423 7.81 3.66 -5.33
C VAL A 423 8.38 3.62 -3.91
N GLU A 424 9.71 3.69 -3.77
CA GLU A 424 10.34 3.70 -2.44
C GLU A 424 10.04 5.00 -1.68
N HIS A 425 9.83 6.09 -2.39
CA HIS A 425 9.60 7.40 -1.80
C HIS A 425 8.31 7.49 -0.97
N PRO A 426 7.09 7.16 -1.49
CA PRO A 426 5.86 7.22 -0.70
C PRO A 426 5.88 6.28 0.51
N PHE A 427 6.28 5.02 0.33
CA PHE A 427 6.33 4.06 1.43
C PHE A 427 7.40 4.40 2.47
N GLY A 428 8.55 4.90 2.05
CA GLY A 428 9.58 5.42 2.94
C GLY A 428 9.08 6.60 3.76
N THR A 429 8.36 7.51 3.13
CA THR A 429 7.75 8.65 3.81
C THR A 429 6.70 8.20 4.83
N ILE A 430 5.79 7.32 4.45
CA ILE A 430 4.72 6.82 5.33
C ILE A 430 5.32 6.06 6.52
N LYS A 431 6.22 5.12 6.29
CA LYS A 431 6.76 4.25 7.34
C LYS A 431 7.81 4.92 8.21
N SER A 432 8.78 5.59 7.59
CA SER A 432 9.92 6.17 8.31
C SER A 432 9.63 7.58 8.81
N TRP A 433 9.16 8.45 7.92
CA TRP A 433 8.94 9.84 8.30
C TRP A 433 7.68 10.06 9.13
N MET A 434 6.54 9.47 8.73
CA MET A 434 5.27 9.58 9.48
C MET A 434 5.17 8.57 10.64
N GLY A 435 6.05 7.56 10.71
CA GLY A 435 6.01 6.50 11.73
C GLY A 435 4.81 5.56 11.59
N SER A 436 4.13 5.55 10.45
CA SER A 436 2.92 4.76 10.21
C SER A 436 3.29 3.37 9.69
N THR A 437 3.75 2.48 10.57
CA THR A 437 4.16 1.11 10.23
C THR A 437 3.06 0.07 10.44
N HIS A 438 1.97 0.45 11.11
CA HIS A 438 0.86 -0.43 11.45
C HIS A 438 -0.47 0.31 11.42
N PHE A 439 -1.52 -0.43 11.16
CA PHE A 439 -2.87 0.08 11.22
C PHE A 439 -3.34 0.21 12.68
N GLN A 440 -4.21 1.18 12.94
CA GLN A 440 -4.82 1.40 14.24
C GLN A 440 -6.28 0.91 14.30
N MET A 441 -6.81 0.43 13.19
CA MET A 441 -8.17 -0.11 13.06
C MET A 441 -8.12 -1.56 12.60
N LYS A 442 -9.18 -2.31 12.90
CA LYS A 442 -9.39 -3.69 12.50
C LYS A 442 -10.34 -3.74 11.31
N THR A 443 -10.32 -4.86 10.60
CA THR A 443 -11.12 -5.23 9.43
C THR A 443 -10.78 -4.46 8.16
N LEU A 444 -10.80 -5.19 7.04
CA LEU A 444 -10.46 -4.66 5.73
C LEU A 444 -11.37 -3.49 5.34
N THR A 445 -12.68 -3.61 5.61
CA THR A 445 -13.66 -2.55 5.32
C THR A 445 -13.32 -1.24 6.02
N ARG A 446 -12.93 -1.27 7.30
CA ARG A 446 -12.54 -0.06 8.04
C ARG A 446 -11.17 0.46 7.61
N LEU A 447 -10.25 -0.42 7.25
CA LEU A 447 -8.91 -0.04 6.78
C LEU A 447 -8.96 0.61 5.40
N ALA A 448 -9.85 0.16 4.55
CA ALA A 448 -10.13 0.85 3.30
C ALA A 448 -10.54 2.32 3.52
N THR A 449 -11.02 2.68 4.71
CA THR A 449 -11.39 4.05 5.12
C THR A 449 -10.24 4.85 5.73
N ALA A 450 -9.15 4.22 6.19
CA ALA A 450 -8.00 4.91 6.81
C ALA A 450 -7.00 5.52 5.79
N LYS A 451 -7.35 5.55 4.54
CA LYS A 451 -6.47 5.81 3.38
C LYS A 451 -5.96 7.26 3.23
N LEU A 452 -6.49 8.23 3.96
CA LEU A 452 -6.10 9.64 3.82
C LEU A 452 -4.61 9.88 4.14
N SER A 453 -4.03 9.07 5.03
CA SER A 453 -2.63 9.21 5.43
C SER A 453 -1.61 8.95 4.32
N MET A 454 -2.00 8.22 3.27
CA MET A 454 -1.06 7.86 2.19
C MET A 454 -0.85 8.99 1.19
N HIS A 455 -1.87 9.84 0.94
CA HIS A 455 -1.75 10.94 0.00
C HIS A 455 -1.02 12.17 0.57
N SER A 456 -0.99 12.32 1.90
CA SER A 456 -0.36 13.47 2.57
C SER A 456 1.12 13.30 2.87
N GLY A 457 1.73 12.17 2.51
CA GLY A 457 3.09 11.78 2.89
C GLY A 457 4.25 12.54 2.22
N HIS A 458 3.99 13.58 1.44
CA HIS A 458 5.01 14.26 0.64
C HIS A 458 5.67 15.43 1.37
N ARG A 459 6.51 15.16 2.36
CA ARG A 459 7.46 16.16 2.87
C ARG A 459 8.85 15.54 3.12
N ARG A 460 9.77 15.78 2.27
CA ARG A 460 11.18 16.21 2.29
C ARG A 460 12.00 15.60 1.16
N ARG A 461 12.39 16.38 0.28
CA ARG A 461 13.58 16.77 -0.49
C ARG A 461 13.15 17.27 -1.86
N SER A 462 13.37 18.54 -2.11
CA SER A 462 13.35 19.31 -3.37
C SER A 462 12.11 19.27 -4.29
N CYS A 463 11.46 18.15 -4.60
CA CYS A 463 10.34 18.12 -5.57
C CYS A 463 8.95 18.34 -4.94
N SER A 464 8.69 17.88 -3.72
CA SER A 464 7.37 17.97 -3.07
C SER A 464 6.97 19.38 -2.63
N TRP A 465 7.96 20.23 -2.34
CA TRP A 465 7.74 21.64 -2.01
C TRP A 465 7.21 22.44 -3.20
N VAL A 466 7.71 22.13 -4.39
CA VAL A 466 7.25 22.77 -5.64
C VAL A 466 5.82 22.35 -5.95
N SER A 467 5.45 21.10 -5.73
CA SER A 467 4.09 20.59 -5.97
C SER A 467 3.07 21.15 -4.97
N ALA A 468 3.42 21.22 -3.68
CA ALA A 468 2.57 21.86 -2.66
C ALA A 468 2.45 23.38 -2.89
N ARG A 469 3.53 24.05 -3.31
CA ARG A 469 3.50 25.47 -3.72
C ARG A 469 2.68 25.68 -5.00
N ARG A 470 2.69 24.76 -5.97
CA ARG A 470 1.84 24.85 -7.17
C ARG A 470 0.36 24.70 -6.82
N VAL A 471 0.01 23.76 -5.95
CA VAL A 471 -1.36 23.63 -5.44
C VAL A 471 -1.75 24.91 -4.68
N TYR A 472 -0.88 25.43 -3.80
CA TYR A 472 -1.10 26.66 -3.07
C TYR A 472 -1.24 27.87 -4.01
N TRP A 473 -0.37 28.00 -5.02
CA TRP A 473 -0.39 29.11 -5.95
C TRP A 473 -1.62 29.09 -6.88
N PHE A 474 -2.03 27.92 -7.36
CA PHE A 474 -3.27 27.73 -8.12
C PHE A 474 -4.50 28.11 -7.28
N VAL A 475 -4.47 27.74 -6.03
CA VAL A 475 -5.49 28.05 -5.02
C VAL A 475 -5.53 29.55 -4.73
N ALA A 476 -4.38 30.18 -4.53
CA ALA A 476 -4.28 31.63 -4.28
C ALA A 476 -4.68 32.47 -5.50
N THR A 477 -4.32 32.03 -6.71
CA THR A 477 -4.71 32.73 -7.96
C THR A 477 -6.20 32.58 -8.28
N ARG A 478 -6.87 31.48 -7.91
CA ARG A 478 -8.33 31.40 -8.03
C ARG A 478 -9.06 32.33 -7.07
N ARG A 479 -8.58 32.52 -5.84
CA ARG A 479 -9.11 33.56 -4.94
C ARG A 479 -8.89 34.98 -5.54
N ALA A 480 -7.72 35.27 -6.07
CA ALA A 480 -7.43 36.52 -6.76
C ALA A 480 -8.28 36.69 -8.03
N ASN A 481 -8.55 35.58 -8.77
CA ASN A 481 -9.40 35.65 -9.98
C ASN A 481 -10.90 35.68 -9.69
N ALA A 482 -11.37 35.12 -8.56
CA ALA A 482 -12.74 35.34 -8.08
C ALA A 482 -12.96 36.81 -7.67
N PHE A 483 -11.91 37.47 -7.17
CA PHE A 483 -11.91 38.95 -6.95
C PHE A 483 -11.67 39.77 -8.23
N ALA A 484 -10.99 39.19 -9.24
CA ALA A 484 -10.55 39.84 -10.48
C ALA A 484 -11.27 39.31 -11.73
N SER A 485 -12.56 38.93 -11.64
CA SER A 485 -13.36 38.45 -12.78
C SER A 485 -13.54 39.51 -13.92
N ARG A 486 -12.65 40.49 -14.00
CA ARG A 486 -12.64 41.54 -15.03
C ARG A 486 -11.31 41.81 -15.72
N ALA A 487 -10.25 41.04 -15.52
CA ALA A 487 -8.96 41.27 -16.18
C ALA A 487 -8.25 39.98 -16.64
N SER A 488 -8.36 39.76 -17.95
CA SER A 488 -7.39 39.22 -18.92
C SER A 488 -6.60 37.93 -18.63
N SER A 489 -6.94 36.91 -19.43
CA SER A 489 -6.27 35.61 -19.60
C SER A 489 -4.82 35.63 -20.14
N ALA A 490 -4.29 36.76 -20.54
CA ALA A 490 -2.94 36.88 -21.12
C ALA A 490 -1.80 36.87 -20.07
N LEU A 491 -2.03 37.44 -18.89
CA LEU A 491 -1.06 37.45 -17.79
C LEU A 491 -0.85 36.05 -17.14
N PHE A 492 -1.80 35.15 -17.31
CA PHE A 492 -1.75 33.80 -16.78
C PHE A 492 -0.78 32.89 -17.55
N ALA A 493 -0.72 33.05 -18.88
CA ALA A 493 0.15 32.22 -19.72
C ALA A 493 1.64 32.64 -19.61
N GLU A 494 1.95 33.90 -19.37
CA GLU A 494 3.33 34.38 -19.20
C GLU A 494 3.94 33.96 -17.83
N SER A 495 3.16 33.98 -16.78
CA SER A 495 3.62 33.55 -15.44
C SER A 495 3.98 32.08 -15.41
N LEU A 496 3.31 31.21 -16.16
CA LEU A 496 3.62 29.77 -16.29
C LEU A 496 4.91 29.53 -17.08
N LYS A 497 5.21 30.35 -18.11
CA LYS A 497 6.47 30.27 -18.88
C LYS A 497 7.68 30.65 -18.05
N TRP A 498 7.58 31.62 -17.16
CA TRP A 498 8.69 32.04 -16.29
C TRP A 498 9.12 30.96 -15.30
N PHE A 499 8.18 30.13 -14.81
CA PHE A 499 8.48 29.01 -13.92
C PHE A 499 9.14 27.82 -14.62
N SER A 500 8.93 27.64 -15.92
CA SER A 500 9.58 26.59 -16.72
C SER A 500 11.07 26.87 -16.98
N THR A 501 11.46 28.15 -17.02
CA THR A 501 12.83 28.60 -17.35
C THR A 501 13.78 28.66 -16.16
N CYS A 502 13.28 28.72 -14.92
CA CYS A 502 14.13 28.74 -13.73
C CYS A 502 14.75 27.37 -13.32
N HIS A 503 14.47 26.30 -14.05
CA HIS A 503 15.00 24.97 -13.74
C HIS A 503 16.34 24.62 -14.43
N LEU A 504 16.96 25.54 -15.17
CA LEU A 504 18.18 25.25 -15.96
C LEU A 504 19.49 25.83 -15.43
N HIS A 505 19.53 26.46 -14.25
CA HIS A 505 20.77 26.95 -13.67
C HIS A 505 20.91 26.60 -12.18
N HIS A 506 21.49 25.43 -11.91
CA HIS A 506 22.35 25.21 -10.73
C HIS A 506 23.62 24.49 -11.18
N PRO A 507 24.80 25.06 -10.92
CA PRO A 507 26.07 24.39 -11.19
C PRO A 507 26.36 23.37 -10.09
N SER A 508 27.09 22.34 -10.52
CA SER A 508 27.78 21.23 -9.84
C SER A 508 27.93 21.29 -8.31
#